data_ff4579a7e244a07eae52fd318c59484b
#
_entry.id   ff4579a7e244a07eae52fd318c59484b
#
_cell.length_a   1.000
_cell.length_b   1.000
_cell.length_c   1.000
_cell.angle_alpha   90.00
_cell.angle_beta   90.00
_cell.angle_gamma   90.00
#
_symmetry.space_group_name_H-M   'P 1'
#
loop_
_entity.id
_entity.type
_entity.pdbx_description
1 polymer ?
#
loop_
_entity_poly.entity_id
_entity_poly.type
_entity_poly.pdbx_seq_one_letter_code
_entity_poly.pdbx_strand_id
1 'polypeptide(L)'
;MTDEIKAPTPIELDYTAKAGTPLAKDAKRATHEDIIGALKSVQDPELMLNVFDLGLIYKIDQKENGDVDIVMTLTSPTCPMGEEMIQMAAQAVSSVVGVGVVTVNLTFDPPWTTDMLSEEIKLMMGI
;
A
#
# COMPACT_ATOMS: atom_id res chain seq x y z
N MET A 1 24.99 6.40 -14.24
CA MET A 1 24.57 6.18 -13.80
C MET A 1 24.27 6.00 -13.30
N THR A 2 24.28 5.81 -13.43
CA THR A 2 23.88 5.40 -12.84
C THR A 2 23.45 5.01 -12.35
N ASP A 3 23.47 4.84 -12.20
CA ASP A 3 23.04 4.31 -11.60
C ASP A 3 22.75 3.85 -11.19
N GLU A 4 22.90 3.78 -11.24
CA GLU A 4 22.51 3.25 -10.73
C GLU A 4 22.30 2.71 -10.26
N ILE A 5 22.62 2.59 -10.21
CA ILE A 5 22.30 2.04 -9.74
C ILE A 5 22.06 1.65 -9.07
N LYS A 6 22.13 1.66 -8.85
CA LYS A 6 21.72 1.32 -8.20
C LYS A 6 21.50 0.78 -7.49
N ALA A 7 22.41 1.07 -7.05
CA ALA A 7 21.79 0.10 -6.86
C ALA A 7 20.54 -0.34 -6.10
N PRO A 8 19.49 0.19 -6.32
CA PRO A 8 18.29 -0.39 -5.76
C PRO A 8 18.25 -1.87 -6.06
N THR A 9 17.75 -2.66 -5.14
CA THR A 9 17.64 -4.07 -5.40
C THR A 9 16.68 -4.28 -6.57
N PRO A 10 17.02 -5.14 -7.52
CA PRO A 10 16.12 -5.42 -8.63
C PRO A 10 14.75 -5.91 -8.17
N ILE A 11 14.70 -6.57 -7.03
CA ILE A 11 13.44 -7.08 -6.47
C ILE A 11 12.45 -5.95 -6.21
N GLU A 12 12.93 -4.83 -5.71
CA GLU A 12 12.04 -3.69 -5.44
C GLU A 12 11.41 -3.14 -6.70
N LEU A 13 12.15 -3.18 -7.81
CA LEU A 13 11.64 -2.68 -9.08
C LEU A 13 10.52 -3.54 -9.62
N ASP A 14 10.56 -4.85 -9.33
CA ASP A 14 9.55 -5.78 -9.80
C ASP A 14 8.23 -5.66 -9.05
N TYR A 15 8.24 -4.99 -7.90
CA TYR A 15 7.08 -4.93 -7.03
C TYR A 15 6.61 -3.49 -6.83
N THR A 16 6.40 -2.80 -7.93
CA THR A 16 5.81 -1.46 -7.91
C THR A 16 4.54 -1.50 -8.74
N ALA A 17 3.45 -1.02 -8.17
CA ALA A 17 2.18 -0.92 -8.89
C ALA A 17 1.74 0.53 -8.94
N LYS A 18 1.12 0.92 -10.04
CA LYS A 18 0.60 2.27 -10.23
C LYS A 18 -0.82 2.21 -10.73
N ALA A 19 -1.61 3.20 -10.33
CA ALA A 19 -2.99 3.35 -10.81
C ALA A 19 -3.38 4.81 -10.75
N GLY A 20 -4.45 5.15 -11.46
CA GLY A 20 -5.01 6.49 -11.46
C GLY A 20 -4.38 7.41 -12.49
N THR A 21 -4.87 8.63 -12.52
CA THR A 21 -4.40 9.69 -13.42
C THR A 21 -4.20 10.97 -12.62
N PRO A 22 -3.37 11.90 -13.12
CA PRO A 22 -3.14 13.14 -12.39
C PRO A 22 -4.45 13.86 -12.05
N LEU A 23 -4.51 14.37 -10.82
CA LEU A 23 -5.68 15.09 -10.34
C LEU A 23 -5.68 16.49 -10.92
N ALA A 24 -6.87 17.02 -11.21
CA ALA A 24 -7.00 18.40 -11.66
C ALA A 24 -6.51 19.35 -10.56
N LYS A 25 -5.91 20.46 -10.97
CA LYS A 25 -5.31 21.41 -10.03
C LYS A 25 -6.26 21.94 -8.98
N ASP A 26 -7.50 22.18 -9.40
CA ASP A 26 -8.51 22.78 -8.51
C ASP A 26 -9.39 21.73 -7.84
N ALA A 27 -9.11 20.44 -8.04
CA ALA A 27 -9.89 19.40 -7.40
C ALA A 27 -9.54 19.31 -5.92
N LYS A 28 -10.55 19.05 -5.12
CA LYS A 28 -10.37 18.87 -3.69
C LYS A 28 -9.65 17.56 -3.43
N ARG A 29 -8.59 17.60 -2.61
CA ARG A 29 -7.82 16.40 -2.27
C ARG A 29 -8.58 15.53 -1.28
N ALA A 30 -8.38 14.23 -1.40
CA ALA A 30 -8.91 13.28 -0.44
C ALA A 30 -8.22 13.47 0.91
N THR A 31 -8.91 13.06 1.97
CA THR A 31 -8.31 13.10 3.31
C THR A 31 -7.51 11.82 3.53
N HIS A 32 -6.63 11.87 4.53
CA HIS A 32 -5.88 10.70 4.93
C HIS A 32 -6.82 9.54 5.31
N GLU A 33 -7.92 9.87 5.98
CA GLU A 33 -8.92 8.87 6.38
C GLU A 33 -9.62 8.23 5.19
N ASP A 34 -9.85 9.00 4.13
CA ASP A 34 -10.45 8.43 2.91
C ASP A 34 -9.53 7.38 2.31
N ILE A 35 -8.23 7.63 2.33
CA ILE A 35 -7.23 6.71 1.80
C ILE A 35 -7.17 5.45 2.66
N ILE A 36 -7.18 5.61 3.98
CA ILE A 36 -7.19 4.48 4.90
C ILE A 36 -8.44 3.64 4.68
N GLY A 37 -9.60 4.28 4.50
CA GLY A 37 -10.83 3.57 4.22
C GLY A 37 -10.75 2.71 2.97
N ALA A 38 -10.12 3.24 1.93
CA ALA A 38 -9.92 2.48 0.70
C ALA A 38 -9.02 1.27 0.92
N LEU A 39 -7.95 1.45 1.69
CA LEU A 39 -7.03 0.35 1.98
C LEU A 39 -7.70 -0.74 2.84
N LYS A 40 -8.63 -0.35 3.70
CA LYS A 40 -9.39 -1.32 4.49
C LYS A 40 -10.33 -2.16 3.65
N SER A 41 -10.57 -1.79 2.40
CA SER A 41 -11.38 -2.59 1.48
C SER A 41 -10.57 -3.68 0.78
N VAL A 42 -9.24 -3.67 0.93
CA VAL A 42 -8.35 -4.63 0.30
C VAL A 42 -8.00 -5.71 1.31
N GLN A 43 -8.33 -6.96 0.99
CA GLN A 43 -8.11 -8.08 1.90
C GLN A 43 -6.98 -8.98 1.43
N ASP A 44 -6.20 -9.46 2.40
CA ASP A 44 -5.21 -10.50 2.14
C ASP A 44 -5.97 -11.80 1.87
N PRO A 45 -5.74 -12.47 0.73
CA PRO A 45 -6.51 -13.66 0.38
C PRO A 45 -6.26 -14.85 1.29
N GLU A 46 -5.12 -14.89 1.96
CA GLU A 46 -4.81 -16.00 2.87
C GLU A 46 -5.45 -15.83 4.24
N LEU A 47 -5.44 -14.60 4.75
CA LEU A 47 -5.93 -14.32 6.10
C LEU A 47 -7.34 -13.77 6.12
N MET A 48 -7.83 -13.28 4.99
CA MET A 48 -9.17 -12.69 4.85
C MET A 48 -9.37 -11.49 5.76
N LEU A 49 -8.29 -10.77 6.03
CA LEU A 49 -8.29 -9.55 6.83
C LEU A 49 -7.74 -8.42 5.98
N ASN A 50 -8.17 -7.19 6.25
CA ASN A 50 -7.75 -6.08 5.42
C ASN A 50 -6.28 -5.72 5.66
N VAL A 51 -5.65 -5.21 4.59
CA VAL A 51 -4.20 -4.96 4.60
C VAL A 51 -3.80 -3.88 5.59
N PHE A 52 -4.69 -2.92 5.87
CA PHE A 52 -4.37 -1.84 6.80
C PHE A 52 -4.29 -2.36 8.24
N ASP A 53 -5.32 -3.10 8.68
CA ASP A 53 -5.35 -3.63 10.04
C ASP A 53 -4.34 -4.75 10.26
N LEU A 54 -3.93 -5.42 9.18
CA LEU A 54 -2.85 -6.40 9.27
C LEU A 54 -1.50 -5.75 9.51
N GLY A 55 -1.40 -4.42 9.37
CA GLY A 55 -0.13 -3.73 9.53
C GLY A 55 0.77 -3.85 8.32
N LEU A 56 0.20 -4.12 7.15
CA LEU A 56 0.97 -4.26 5.92
C LEU A 56 1.30 -2.92 5.28
N ILE A 57 0.64 -1.84 5.69
CA ILE A 57 0.88 -0.51 5.14
C ILE A 57 1.88 0.21 6.04
N TYR A 58 3.08 0.41 5.52
CA TYR A 58 4.16 1.03 6.29
C TYR A 58 4.21 2.54 6.16
N LYS A 59 3.76 3.07 5.02
CA LYS A 59 3.82 4.51 4.80
C LYS A 59 2.76 4.93 3.80
N ILE A 60 2.14 6.08 4.06
CA ILE A 60 1.24 6.74 3.12
C ILE A 60 1.73 8.17 3.00
N ASP A 61 2.17 8.55 1.82
CA ASP A 61 2.68 9.89 1.56
C ASP A 61 1.78 10.58 0.53
N GLN A 62 1.00 11.54 1.02
CA GLN A 62 0.10 12.32 0.17
C GLN A 62 0.84 13.56 -0.34
N LYS A 63 0.91 13.70 -1.65
CA LYS A 63 1.57 14.84 -2.28
C LYS A 63 0.60 16.00 -2.41
N GLU A 64 1.15 17.20 -2.58
CA GLU A 64 0.34 18.40 -2.72
C GLU A 64 -0.57 18.36 -3.94
N ASN A 65 -0.13 17.70 -5.00
CA ASN A 65 -0.91 17.61 -6.23
C ASN A 65 -1.98 16.52 -6.20
N GLY A 66 -2.10 15.80 -5.10
CA GLY A 66 -3.09 14.74 -4.95
C GLY A 66 -2.54 13.34 -5.20
N ASP A 67 -1.32 13.22 -5.66
CA ASP A 67 -0.69 11.91 -5.83
C ASP A 67 -0.40 11.28 -4.48
N VAL A 68 -0.39 9.95 -4.45
CA VAL A 68 -0.19 9.21 -3.20
C VAL A 68 0.87 8.13 -3.43
N ASP A 69 1.88 8.13 -2.58
CA ASP A 69 2.89 7.07 -2.56
C ASP A 69 2.66 6.21 -1.33
N ILE A 70 2.61 4.91 -1.53
CA ILE A 70 2.37 3.96 -0.46
C ILE A 70 3.51 2.95 -0.43
N VAL A 71 3.99 2.65 0.77
CA VAL A 71 4.95 1.57 0.98
C VAL A 71 4.24 0.50 1.77
N MET A 72 4.21 -0.72 1.27
CA MET A 72 3.55 -1.82 1.95
C MET A 72 4.39 -3.10 1.89
N THR A 73 4.02 -4.06 2.70
CA THR A 73 4.68 -5.36 2.73
C THR A 73 3.64 -6.48 2.64
N LEU A 74 4.12 -7.70 2.70
CA LEU A 74 3.29 -8.90 2.72
C LEU A 74 3.59 -9.68 4.00
N THR A 75 2.67 -10.58 4.37
CA THR A 75 2.88 -11.42 5.56
C THR A 75 3.97 -12.46 5.32
N SER A 76 4.28 -12.74 4.05
CA SER A 76 5.33 -13.69 3.69
C SER A 76 6.01 -13.25 2.40
N PRO A 77 7.34 -13.28 2.33
CA PRO A 77 8.05 -12.93 1.10
C PRO A 77 7.81 -13.93 -0.04
N THR A 78 7.23 -15.07 0.26
CA THR A 78 6.93 -16.09 -0.76
C THR A 78 5.47 -16.05 -1.20
N CYS A 79 4.72 -15.02 -0.81
CA CYS A 79 3.31 -14.91 -1.17
C CYS A 79 3.16 -14.81 -2.69
N PRO A 80 2.47 -15.77 -3.33
CA PRO A 80 2.35 -15.76 -4.79
C PRO A 80 1.40 -14.67 -5.30
N MET A 81 0.61 -14.08 -4.40
CA MET A 81 -0.35 -13.04 -4.76
C MET A 81 0.19 -11.62 -4.54
N GLY A 82 1.51 -11.50 -4.32
CA GLY A 82 2.10 -10.21 -3.96
C GLY A 82 1.84 -9.10 -4.98
N GLU A 83 2.06 -9.40 -6.26
CA GLU A 83 1.85 -8.40 -7.30
C GLU A 83 0.38 -7.99 -7.39
N GLU A 84 -0.52 -8.94 -7.23
CA GLU A 84 -1.95 -8.64 -7.27
C GLU A 84 -2.36 -7.79 -6.08
N MET A 85 -1.79 -8.05 -4.92
CA MET A 85 -2.12 -7.29 -3.72
C MET A 85 -1.71 -5.83 -3.83
N ILE A 86 -0.52 -5.54 -4.31
CA ILE A 86 -0.10 -4.15 -4.48
C ILE A 86 -0.91 -3.47 -5.58
N GLN A 87 -1.28 -4.21 -6.61
CA GLN A 87 -2.13 -3.66 -7.67
C GLN A 87 -3.54 -3.34 -7.14
N MET A 88 -4.09 -4.24 -6.33
CA MET A 88 -5.40 -4.00 -5.71
C MET A 88 -5.37 -2.78 -4.80
N ALA A 89 -4.29 -2.64 -4.03
CA ALA A 89 -4.14 -1.47 -3.16
C ALA A 89 -4.06 -0.18 -3.98
N ALA A 90 -3.28 -0.20 -5.06
CA ALA A 90 -3.15 0.97 -5.92
C ALA A 90 -4.49 1.34 -6.54
N GLN A 91 -5.23 0.37 -7.03
CA GLN A 91 -6.53 0.61 -7.64
C GLN A 91 -7.57 1.11 -6.64
N ALA A 92 -7.58 0.52 -5.44
CA ALA A 92 -8.54 0.93 -4.42
C ALA A 92 -8.32 2.40 -4.02
N VAL A 93 -7.07 2.79 -3.82
CA VAL A 93 -6.77 4.17 -3.43
C VAL A 93 -7.03 5.13 -4.59
N SER A 94 -6.69 4.73 -5.82
CA SER A 94 -6.88 5.59 -6.99
C SER A 94 -8.35 5.86 -7.29
N SER A 95 -9.25 5.01 -6.81
CA SER A 95 -10.68 5.23 -7.03
C SER A 95 -11.30 6.19 -6.02
N VAL A 96 -10.54 6.64 -5.04
CA VAL A 96 -11.02 7.64 -4.07
C VAL A 96 -11.07 9.00 -4.75
N VAL A 97 -12.21 9.69 -4.60
CA VAL A 97 -12.34 11.04 -5.14
C VAL A 97 -11.32 11.96 -4.46
N GLY A 98 -10.55 12.67 -5.26
CA GLY A 98 -9.53 13.56 -4.74
C GLY A 98 -8.13 12.95 -4.70
N VAL A 99 -7.95 11.78 -5.28
CA VAL A 99 -6.64 11.13 -5.40
C VAL A 99 -6.19 11.16 -6.86
N GLY A 100 -4.92 11.48 -7.09
CA GLY A 100 -4.31 11.49 -8.41
C GLY A 100 -3.67 10.14 -8.73
N VAL A 101 -2.39 10.16 -9.09
CA VAL A 101 -1.65 8.93 -9.38
C VAL A 101 -1.22 8.27 -8.08
N VAL A 102 -1.49 6.98 -7.98
CA VAL A 102 -1.09 6.19 -6.81
C VAL A 102 0.07 5.27 -7.20
N THR A 103 1.11 5.29 -6.41
CA THR A 103 2.26 4.39 -6.58
C THR A 103 2.40 3.57 -5.30
N VAL A 104 2.35 2.25 -5.44
CA VAL A 104 2.53 1.35 -4.30
C VAL A 104 3.84 0.61 -4.49
N ASN A 105 4.72 0.72 -3.50
CA ASN A 105 6.01 0.03 -3.49
C ASN A 105 6.01 -1.06 -2.44
N LEU A 106 6.45 -2.24 -2.82
CA LEU A 106 6.52 -3.38 -1.93
C LEU A 106 7.91 -3.45 -1.30
N THR A 107 7.96 -3.65 0.01
CA THR A 107 9.22 -3.83 0.73
C THR A 107 9.08 -4.98 1.72
N PHE A 108 10.20 -5.60 2.06
CA PHE A 108 10.25 -6.62 3.10
C PHE A 108 11.16 -6.19 4.25
N ASP A 109 11.45 -4.89 4.33
CA ASP A 109 12.29 -4.33 5.38
C ASP A 109 11.56 -3.13 6.02
N PRO A 110 11.18 -3.21 7.29
CA PRO A 110 11.36 -4.37 8.17
C PRO A 110 10.40 -5.51 7.83
N PRO A 111 10.74 -6.75 8.16
CA PRO A 111 9.84 -7.87 7.90
C PRO A 111 8.58 -7.77 8.76
N TRP A 112 7.46 -8.17 8.20
CA TRP A 112 6.20 -8.14 8.92
C TRP A 112 6.18 -9.18 10.04
N THR A 113 5.61 -8.79 11.19
CA THR A 113 5.39 -9.68 12.32
C THR A 113 4.00 -9.44 12.89
N THR A 114 3.53 -10.36 13.72
CA THR A 114 2.20 -10.24 14.35
C THR A 114 2.11 -9.03 15.28
N ASP A 115 3.23 -8.49 15.70
CA ASP A 115 3.24 -7.26 16.51
C ASP A 115 2.68 -6.07 15.74
N MET A 116 2.64 -6.15 14.43
CA MET A 116 2.16 -5.08 13.56
C MET A 116 0.65 -5.10 13.35
N LEU A 117 -0.03 -6.15 13.81
CA LEU A 117 -1.48 -6.22 13.75
C LEU A 117 -2.11 -5.09 14.56
N SER A 118 -3.27 -4.59 14.09
CA SER A 118 -4.01 -3.60 14.86
C SER A 118 -4.52 -4.22 16.16
N GLU A 119 -4.82 -3.39 17.14
CA GLU A 119 -5.35 -3.86 18.41
C GLU A 119 -6.63 -4.66 18.24
N GLU A 120 -7.48 -4.21 17.32
CA GLU A 120 -8.72 -4.89 17.01
C GLU A 120 -8.47 -6.32 16.55
N ILE A 121 -7.53 -6.48 15.63
CA ILE A 121 -7.22 -7.81 15.09
C ILE A 121 -6.59 -8.69 16.16
N LYS A 122 -5.71 -8.13 16.98
CA LYS A 122 -5.10 -8.89 18.09
C LYS A 122 -6.16 -9.43 19.04
N LEU A 123 -7.13 -8.59 19.36
CA LEU A 123 -8.23 -9.02 20.24
C LEU A 123 -9.05 -10.14 19.61
N MET A 124 -9.34 -10.03 18.33
CA MET A 124 -10.10 -11.06 17.62
C MET A 124 -9.36 -12.39 17.57
N MET A 125 -8.04 -12.33 17.45
CA MET A 125 -7.22 -13.53 17.35
C MET A 125 -6.78 -14.07 18.71
N GLY A 126 -7.01 -13.33 19.78
CA GLY A 126 -6.65 -13.76 21.13
C GLY A 126 -5.17 -13.65 21.45
N ILE A 127 -4.49 -12.70 20.85
CA ILE A 127 -3.05 -12.52 21.09
C ILE A 127 -2.72 -11.15 21.64
#